data_7091626f4e9f7732f23ec36d9ce4c180
#
_entry.id   7091626f4e9f7732f23ec36d9ce4c180
#
_cell.length_a   1.000
_cell.length_b   1.000
_cell.length_c   1.000
_cell.angle_alpha   90.00
_cell.angle_beta   90.00
_cell.angle_gamma   90.00
#
_symmetry.space_group_name_H-M   'P 1'
#
loop_
_entity.id
_entity.type
_entity.pdbx_description
1 polymer ?
#
loop_
_entity_poly.entity_id
_entity_poly.type
_entity_poly.pdbx_seq_one_letter_code
_entity_poly.pdbx_strand_id
1 'polypeptide(L)'
;MHRKRPFHIAFYVDGFTLKKVNEFYRNYHPFHSALDFLGIKNWARDQALRLFNPPKRYALMDCHYYHPDKDPKIHGYNNDGIFNFERELRFAGFQIHYSNRGHNNTPNISLIEDALTFATYRHVDAVILLTTQGQYSPLPDRLSEMGIPTLLLGWNFAFERNNHWVHWKTDGLLRDHSAYYIAMENVANRNPPSSLSDVSLFKNRRPGPSVLQFN
;
A
#
# COMPACT_ATOMS: atom_id res chain seq x y z
N MET A 1 -30.82 22.44 -3.40
CA MET A 1 -29.66 22.11 -2.55
C MET A 1 -28.91 20.96 -3.21
N HIS A 2 -27.80 21.21 -3.91
CA HIS A 2 -26.97 20.13 -4.43
C HIS A 2 -26.29 19.43 -3.24
N ARG A 3 -26.67 18.19 -2.95
CA ARG A 3 -25.90 17.32 -2.04
C ARG A 3 -24.52 17.16 -2.64
N LYS A 4 -23.53 17.88 -2.12
CA LYS A 4 -22.14 17.68 -2.52
C LYS A 4 -21.80 16.22 -2.21
N ARG A 5 -21.36 15.48 -3.24
CA ARG A 5 -20.93 14.08 -3.09
C ARG A 5 -19.78 13.97 -2.08
N PRO A 6 -19.59 12.82 -1.42
CA PRO A 6 -18.42 12.58 -0.57
C PRO A 6 -17.13 12.66 -1.40
N PHE A 7 -16.02 12.96 -0.73
CA PHE A 7 -14.68 12.86 -1.34
C PHE A 7 -14.36 11.39 -1.59
N HIS A 8 -14.05 11.04 -2.84
CA HIS A 8 -13.88 9.66 -3.25
C HIS A 8 -12.39 9.35 -3.48
N ILE A 9 -11.86 8.41 -2.69
CA ILE A 9 -10.48 7.94 -2.76
C ILE A 9 -10.48 6.52 -3.32
N ALA A 10 -9.62 6.26 -4.32
CA ALA A 10 -9.32 4.90 -4.74
C ALA A 10 -7.92 4.51 -4.23
N PHE A 11 -7.84 3.38 -3.52
CA PHE A 11 -6.59 2.87 -2.97
C PHE A 11 -6.17 1.59 -3.68
N TYR A 12 -5.10 1.68 -4.45
CA TYR A 12 -4.53 0.58 -5.22
C TYR A 12 -3.26 0.06 -4.55
N VAL A 13 -3.22 -1.24 -4.31
CA VAL A 13 -2.11 -1.92 -3.65
C VAL A 13 -1.48 -2.93 -4.60
N ASP A 14 -0.22 -2.69 -4.94
CA ASP A 14 0.62 -3.67 -5.62
C ASP A 14 0.98 -4.81 -4.67
N GLY A 15 0.45 -5.99 -4.93
CA GLY A 15 0.61 -7.15 -4.08
C GLY A 15 2.06 -7.65 -4.02
N PHE A 16 2.85 -7.45 -5.06
CA PHE A 16 4.26 -7.80 -5.03
C PHE A 16 5.02 -6.95 -4.02
N THR A 17 4.83 -5.64 -4.03
CA THR A 17 5.41 -4.74 -3.03
C THR A 17 4.92 -5.07 -1.63
N LEU A 18 3.60 -5.20 -1.42
CA LEU A 18 3.05 -5.47 -0.09
C LEU A 18 3.55 -6.79 0.49
N LYS A 19 3.67 -7.85 -0.34
CA LYS A 19 4.21 -9.15 0.06
C LYS A 19 5.67 -9.02 0.52
N LYS A 20 6.50 -8.26 -0.21
CA LYS A 20 7.92 -8.03 0.15
C LYS A 20 8.08 -7.23 1.43
N VAL A 21 7.29 -6.19 1.61
CA VAL A 21 7.28 -5.39 2.85
C VAL A 21 6.84 -6.26 4.05
N ASN A 22 5.78 -7.03 3.91
CA ASN A 22 5.30 -7.91 4.97
C ASN A 22 6.32 -9.02 5.32
N GLU A 23 7.00 -9.60 4.31
CA GLU A 23 8.10 -10.54 4.49
C GLU A 23 9.25 -9.92 5.29
N PHE A 24 9.65 -8.69 4.93
CA PHE A 24 10.71 -7.96 5.62
C PHE A 24 10.39 -7.76 7.11
N TYR A 25 9.22 -7.21 7.44
CA TYR A 25 8.87 -6.95 8.84
C TYR A 25 8.65 -8.21 9.67
N ARG A 26 8.19 -9.28 9.07
CA ARG A 26 8.01 -10.56 9.77
C ARG A 26 9.30 -11.28 10.07
N ASN A 27 10.25 -11.27 9.12
CA ASN A 27 11.37 -12.20 9.15
C ASN A 27 12.73 -11.51 9.44
N TYR A 28 12.88 -10.24 9.07
CA TYR A 28 14.17 -9.56 9.12
C TYR A 28 14.19 -8.32 10.00
N HIS A 29 13.05 -7.67 10.17
CA HIS A 29 12.96 -6.48 11.02
C HIS A 29 12.84 -6.87 12.51
N PRO A 30 13.43 -6.09 13.47
CA PRO A 30 13.36 -6.39 14.91
C PRO A 30 11.94 -6.48 15.48
N PHE A 31 10.94 -5.95 14.79
CA PHE A 31 9.56 -6.05 15.24
C PHE A 31 8.98 -7.46 15.13
N HIS A 32 9.49 -8.30 14.21
CA HIS A 32 8.98 -9.64 13.93
C HIS A 32 7.45 -9.69 13.88
N SER A 33 6.84 -8.69 13.23
CA SER A 33 5.39 -8.52 13.20
C SER A 33 4.85 -8.41 11.78
N ALA A 34 3.67 -8.98 11.55
CA ALA A 34 2.96 -8.83 10.30
C ALA A 34 2.31 -7.45 10.18
N LEU A 35 2.12 -6.98 8.97
CA LEU A 35 1.38 -5.75 8.68
C LEU A 35 -0.10 -5.90 9.07
N ASP A 36 -0.68 -4.84 9.60
CA ASP A 36 -2.12 -4.68 9.81
C ASP A 36 -2.74 -3.94 8.62
N PHE A 37 -3.44 -4.65 7.76
CA PHE A 37 -4.01 -4.07 6.53
C PHE A 37 -5.14 -3.08 6.81
N LEU A 38 -5.93 -3.33 7.86
CA LEU A 38 -6.95 -2.38 8.30
C LEU A 38 -6.31 -1.11 8.86
N GLY A 39 -5.23 -1.26 9.64
CA GLY A 39 -4.44 -0.15 10.14
C GLY A 39 -3.84 0.68 9.02
N ILE A 40 -3.22 0.06 8.03
CA ILE A 40 -2.66 0.74 6.84
C ILE A 40 -3.76 1.49 6.08
N LYS A 41 -4.90 0.86 5.82
CA LYS A 41 -6.04 1.47 5.14
C LYS A 41 -6.54 2.73 5.84
N ASN A 42 -6.80 2.63 7.15
CA ASN A 42 -7.31 3.73 7.95
C ASN A 42 -6.31 4.88 8.01
N TRP A 43 -5.05 4.55 8.25
CA TRP A 43 -3.96 5.52 8.25
C TRP A 43 -3.82 6.22 6.89
N ALA A 44 -3.84 5.47 5.79
CA ALA A 44 -3.74 6.01 4.43
C ALA A 44 -4.90 6.96 4.10
N ARG A 45 -6.13 6.61 4.50
CA ARG A 45 -7.30 7.48 4.36
C ARG A 45 -7.10 8.80 5.12
N ASP A 46 -6.65 8.72 6.36
CA ASP A 46 -6.48 9.90 7.21
C ASP A 46 -5.36 10.81 6.68
N GLN A 47 -4.27 10.24 6.12
CA GLN A 47 -3.24 11.02 5.44
C GLN A 47 -3.77 11.69 4.17
N ALA A 48 -4.54 10.98 3.35
CA ALA A 48 -5.14 11.55 2.16
C ALA A 48 -6.07 12.73 2.52
N LEU A 49 -6.91 12.59 3.55
CA LEU A 49 -7.76 13.68 4.03
C LEU A 49 -6.97 14.89 4.54
N ARG A 50 -5.81 14.67 5.15
CA ARG A 50 -4.92 15.76 5.59
C ARG A 50 -4.27 16.48 4.41
N LEU A 51 -3.73 15.71 3.46
CA LEU A 51 -2.95 16.25 2.33
C LEU A 51 -3.83 16.94 1.29
N PHE A 52 -4.94 16.32 0.91
CA PHE A 52 -5.86 16.86 -0.08
C PHE A 52 -6.85 17.86 0.48
N ASN A 53 -6.98 17.93 1.81
CA ASN A 53 -7.82 18.88 2.56
C ASN A 53 -9.21 19.12 1.92
N PRO A 54 -10.01 18.06 1.67
CA PRO A 54 -11.29 18.23 1.01
C PRO A 54 -12.26 19.06 1.86
N PRO A 55 -13.21 19.77 1.22
CA PRO A 55 -14.20 20.61 1.94
C PRO A 55 -15.05 19.85 2.95
N LYS A 56 -15.15 18.54 2.78
CA LYS A 56 -15.80 17.61 3.71
C LYS A 56 -14.82 16.53 4.15
N ARG A 57 -14.71 16.33 5.45
CA ARG A 57 -13.90 15.25 6.05
C ARG A 57 -14.51 13.85 5.91
N TYR A 58 -15.64 13.72 5.21
CA TYR A 58 -16.24 12.42 4.92
C TYR A 58 -15.76 11.93 3.55
N ALA A 59 -15.02 10.84 3.56
CA ALA A 59 -14.51 10.19 2.35
C ALA A 59 -15.06 8.78 2.20
N LEU A 60 -15.41 8.42 0.97
CA LEU A 60 -15.54 7.03 0.54
C LEU A 60 -14.16 6.56 0.09
N MET A 61 -13.84 5.31 0.38
CA MET A 61 -12.58 4.71 -0.01
C MET A 61 -12.80 3.32 -0.57
N ASP A 62 -12.55 3.17 -1.86
CA ASP A 62 -12.50 1.89 -2.54
C ASP A 62 -11.08 1.35 -2.49
N CYS A 63 -10.92 0.12 -1.99
CA CYS A 63 -9.61 -0.49 -1.78
C CYS A 63 -9.45 -1.72 -2.66
N HIS A 64 -8.37 -1.75 -3.44
CA HIS A 64 -8.07 -2.78 -4.42
C HIS A 64 -6.67 -3.34 -4.18
N TYR A 65 -6.58 -4.66 -4.07
CA TYR A 65 -5.33 -5.38 -3.95
C TYR A 65 -5.11 -6.23 -5.20
N TYR A 66 -3.97 -6.05 -5.85
CA TYR A 66 -3.60 -6.77 -7.07
C TYR A 66 -2.60 -7.86 -6.74
N HIS A 67 -3.08 -9.10 -6.75
CA HIS A 67 -2.26 -10.26 -6.39
C HIS A 67 -1.16 -10.48 -7.43
N PRO A 68 0.11 -10.72 -7.02
CA PRO A 68 1.21 -10.95 -7.96
C PRO A 68 1.13 -12.31 -8.63
N ASP A 69 0.44 -13.26 -8.01
CA ASP A 69 0.31 -14.63 -8.46
C ASP A 69 -1.06 -14.89 -9.08
N LYS A 70 -1.20 -16.00 -9.82
CA LYS A 70 -2.47 -16.46 -10.38
C LYS A 70 -3.44 -16.89 -9.30
N ASP A 71 -4.73 -16.89 -9.62
CA ASP A 71 -5.78 -17.35 -8.70
C ASP A 71 -5.51 -18.80 -8.24
N PRO A 72 -5.33 -19.05 -6.93
CA PRO A 72 -5.08 -20.38 -6.39
C PRO A 72 -6.20 -21.37 -6.69
N LYS A 73 -7.45 -20.90 -6.81
CA LYS A 73 -8.62 -21.74 -7.12
C LYS A 73 -8.55 -22.33 -8.51
N ILE A 74 -7.94 -21.61 -9.46
CA ILE A 74 -7.79 -22.06 -10.86
C ILE A 74 -6.58 -23.00 -10.99
N HIS A 75 -5.55 -22.81 -10.17
CA HIS A 75 -4.27 -23.50 -10.30
C HIS A 75 -3.97 -24.53 -9.19
N GLY A 76 -4.92 -24.83 -8.31
CA GLY A 76 -4.83 -25.94 -7.36
C GLY A 76 -3.80 -25.77 -6.24
N TYR A 77 -3.38 -24.55 -5.91
CA TYR A 77 -2.46 -24.29 -4.80
C TYR A 77 -3.20 -24.31 -3.46
N ASN A 78 -3.11 -25.42 -2.74
CA ASN A 78 -3.50 -25.48 -1.33
C ASN A 78 -2.38 -24.87 -0.47
N ASN A 79 -2.40 -23.54 -0.30
CA ASN A 79 -1.48 -22.86 0.59
C ASN A 79 -2.27 -22.07 1.64
N ASP A 80 -2.38 -22.64 2.83
CA ASP A 80 -3.09 -22.03 3.98
C ASP A 80 -2.57 -20.60 4.31
N GLY A 81 -1.30 -20.33 4.04
CA GLY A 81 -0.70 -19.02 4.25
C GLY A 81 -1.27 -17.94 3.31
N ILE A 82 -1.48 -18.29 2.04
CA ILE A 82 -2.09 -17.37 1.04
C ILE A 82 -3.55 -17.14 1.42
N PHE A 83 -4.28 -18.20 1.76
CA PHE A 83 -5.68 -18.10 2.15
C PHE A 83 -5.89 -17.20 3.38
N ASN A 84 -5.06 -17.34 4.39
CA ASN A 84 -5.12 -16.51 5.59
C ASN A 84 -4.80 -15.03 5.28
N PHE A 85 -3.80 -14.77 4.45
CA PHE A 85 -3.43 -13.44 4.02
C PHE A 85 -4.57 -12.74 3.24
N GLU A 86 -5.18 -13.44 2.30
CA GLU A 86 -6.32 -12.92 1.55
C GLU A 86 -7.55 -12.69 2.41
N ARG A 87 -7.83 -13.59 3.35
CA ARG A 87 -8.91 -13.42 4.30
C ARG A 87 -8.76 -12.13 5.10
N GLU A 88 -7.56 -11.82 5.55
CA GLU A 88 -7.26 -10.59 6.26
C GLU A 88 -7.45 -9.34 5.40
N LEU A 89 -7.02 -9.38 4.13
CA LEU A 89 -7.27 -8.29 3.18
C LEU A 89 -8.78 -8.06 2.97
N ARG A 90 -9.57 -9.15 2.81
CA ARG A 90 -11.03 -9.05 2.67
C ARG A 90 -11.69 -8.47 3.92
N PHE A 91 -11.26 -8.88 5.12
CA PHE A 91 -11.75 -8.29 6.38
C PHE A 91 -11.39 -6.81 6.51
N ALA A 92 -10.25 -6.38 6.00
CA ALA A 92 -9.89 -4.97 5.92
C ALA A 92 -10.67 -4.21 4.81
N GLY A 93 -11.48 -4.91 4.02
CA GLY A 93 -12.33 -4.32 2.98
C GLY A 93 -11.61 -4.09 1.65
N PHE A 94 -10.60 -4.89 1.33
CA PHE A 94 -9.98 -4.89 0.01
C PHE A 94 -10.69 -5.84 -0.95
N GLN A 95 -10.90 -5.38 -2.17
CA GLN A 95 -11.22 -6.24 -3.31
C GLN A 95 -9.93 -6.85 -3.84
N ILE A 96 -9.93 -8.18 -4.04
CA ILE A 96 -8.74 -8.90 -4.50
C ILE A 96 -8.88 -9.18 -5.98
N HIS A 97 -7.89 -8.72 -6.74
CA HIS A 97 -7.75 -8.95 -8.17
C HIS A 97 -6.56 -9.88 -8.41
N TYR A 98 -6.77 -10.92 -9.21
CA TYR A 98 -5.71 -11.86 -9.58
C TYR A 98 -5.16 -11.53 -10.96
N SER A 99 -3.86 -11.68 -11.12
CA SER A 99 -3.23 -11.53 -12.43
C SER A 99 -3.42 -12.79 -13.26
N ASN A 100 -3.91 -12.65 -14.48
CA ASN A 100 -3.94 -13.76 -15.45
C ASN A 100 -2.55 -14.05 -16.05
N ARG A 101 -1.58 -13.15 -15.84
CA ARG A 101 -0.21 -13.23 -16.34
C ARG A 101 0.74 -13.27 -15.14
N GLY A 102 0.75 -14.42 -14.43
CA GLY A 102 1.68 -14.58 -13.33
C GLY A 102 3.11 -14.57 -13.83
N HIS A 103 3.92 -13.60 -13.38
CA HIS A 103 5.37 -13.75 -13.14
C HIS A 103 5.89 -12.53 -12.35
N ASN A 104 6.80 -12.83 -11.44
CA ASN A 104 7.56 -11.88 -10.62
C ASN A 104 8.14 -10.74 -11.47
N ASN A 105 8.00 -9.50 -11.01
CA ASN A 105 8.56 -8.26 -11.57
C ASN A 105 7.88 -7.66 -12.81
N THR A 106 6.74 -8.14 -13.28
CA THR A 106 5.95 -7.38 -14.26
C THR A 106 4.88 -6.56 -13.55
N PRO A 107 4.63 -5.30 -13.96
CA PRO A 107 3.55 -4.51 -13.39
C PRO A 107 2.25 -5.27 -13.59
N ASN A 108 1.38 -5.21 -12.61
CA ASN A 108 0.04 -5.72 -12.80
C ASN A 108 -0.71 -4.73 -13.71
N ILE A 109 -0.81 -5.05 -14.97
CA ILE A 109 -1.44 -4.20 -15.99
C ILE A 109 -2.88 -3.90 -15.59
N SER A 110 -3.58 -4.87 -15.00
CA SER A 110 -4.96 -4.68 -14.53
C SER A 110 -5.07 -3.58 -13.47
N LEU A 111 -4.02 -3.37 -12.63
CA LEU A 111 -4.01 -2.24 -11.70
C LEU A 111 -4.05 -0.91 -12.46
N ILE A 112 -3.25 -0.77 -13.51
CA ILE A 112 -3.20 0.46 -14.32
C ILE A 112 -4.53 0.66 -15.06
N GLU A 113 -5.05 -0.38 -15.69
CA GLU A 113 -6.31 -0.36 -16.44
C GLU A 113 -7.49 0.01 -15.53
N ASP A 114 -7.59 -0.63 -14.35
CA ASP A 114 -8.66 -0.35 -13.38
C ASP A 114 -8.54 1.06 -12.82
N ALA A 115 -7.32 1.52 -12.49
CA ALA A 115 -7.11 2.87 -11.97
C ALA A 115 -7.57 3.94 -12.97
N LEU A 116 -7.21 3.81 -14.25
CA LEU A 116 -7.63 4.74 -15.29
C LEU A 116 -9.14 4.63 -15.59
N THR A 117 -9.68 3.41 -15.58
CA THR A 117 -11.12 3.18 -15.78
C THR A 117 -11.93 3.81 -14.64
N PHE A 118 -11.53 3.61 -13.40
CA PHE A 118 -12.24 4.19 -12.25
C PHE A 118 -12.09 5.70 -12.21
N ALA A 119 -10.91 6.23 -12.57
CA ALA A 119 -10.70 7.66 -12.73
C ALA A 119 -11.69 8.27 -13.74
N THR A 120 -11.92 7.59 -14.86
CA THR A 120 -12.80 8.06 -15.94
C THR A 120 -14.28 7.95 -15.58
N TYR A 121 -14.72 6.82 -15.01
CA TYR A 121 -16.14 6.51 -14.89
C TYR A 121 -16.72 6.64 -13.47
N ARG A 122 -15.89 6.61 -12.42
CA ARG A 122 -16.37 6.63 -11.02
C ARG A 122 -16.13 7.95 -10.28
N HIS A 123 -15.67 8.99 -10.97
CA HIS A 123 -15.41 10.30 -10.36
C HIS A 123 -14.55 10.20 -9.08
N VAL A 124 -13.41 9.55 -9.19
CA VAL A 124 -12.40 9.51 -8.13
C VAL A 124 -11.79 10.89 -7.97
N ASP A 125 -11.64 11.36 -6.73
CA ASP A 125 -11.06 12.68 -6.42
C ASP A 125 -9.57 12.60 -6.11
N ALA A 126 -9.09 11.45 -5.64
CA ALA A 126 -7.68 11.19 -5.36
C ALA A 126 -7.37 9.70 -5.42
N VAL A 127 -6.15 9.37 -5.80
CA VAL A 127 -5.64 8.00 -5.80
C VAL A 127 -4.57 7.85 -4.74
N ILE A 128 -4.63 6.76 -3.98
CA ILE A 128 -3.52 6.28 -3.16
C ILE A 128 -2.94 5.07 -3.87
N LEU A 129 -1.64 5.07 -4.07
CA LEU A 129 -0.91 3.99 -4.71
C LEU A 129 0.15 3.44 -3.75
N LEU A 130 0.05 2.17 -3.38
CA LEU A 130 1.05 1.48 -2.58
C LEU A 130 1.87 0.57 -3.48
N THR A 131 3.05 1.04 -3.86
CA THR A 131 4.02 0.30 -4.66
C THR A 131 5.41 0.94 -4.53
N THR A 132 6.44 0.19 -4.88
CA THR A 132 7.82 0.67 -4.99
C THR A 132 8.35 0.57 -6.43
N GLN A 133 7.53 0.04 -7.34
CA GLN A 133 7.94 -0.37 -8.68
C GLN A 133 7.86 0.77 -9.69
N GLY A 134 8.99 1.14 -10.29
CA GLY A 134 9.09 2.22 -11.29
C GLY A 134 8.23 2.02 -12.54
N GLN A 135 7.85 0.80 -12.82
CA GLN A 135 6.98 0.46 -13.96
C GLN A 135 5.58 1.08 -13.87
N TYR A 136 5.17 1.53 -12.67
CA TYR A 136 3.92 2.27 -12.48
C TYR A 136 4.08 3.79 -12.65
N SER A 137 5.29 4.31 -12.91
CA SER A 137 5.52 5.76 -13.03
C SER A 137 4.63 6.49 -14.05
N PRO A 138 4.19 5.87 -15.18
CA PRO A 138 3.27 6.53 -16.10
C PRO A 138 1.85 6.75 -15.52
N LEU A 139 1.45 5.99 -14.47
CA LEU A 139 0.11 6.09 -13.92
C LEU A 139 -0.15 7.42 -13.19
N PRO A 140 0.71 7.90 -12.28
CA PRO A 140 0.54 9.22 -11.65
C PRO A 140 0.45 10.36 -12.67
N ASP A 141 1.25 10.32 -13.76
CA ASP A 141 1.19 11.33 -14.81
C ASP A 141 -0.17 11.38 -15.49
N ARG A 142 -0.68 10.20 -15.89
CA ARG A 142 -2.01 10.11 -16.53
C ARG A 142 -3.13 10.54 -15.60
N LEU A 143 -3.06 10.20 -14.34
CA LEU A 143 -4.04 10.66 -13.34
C LEU A 143 -3.94 12.18 -13.14
N SER A 144 -2.74 12.73 -13.13
CA SER A 144 -2.50 14.19 -13.02
C SER A 144 -3.09 14.95 -14.22
N GLU A 145 -2.93 14.43 -15.45
CA GLU A 145 -3.56 14.98 -16.67
C GLU A 145 -5.10 15.00 -16.55
N MET A 146 -5.68 14.06 -15.81
CA MET A 146 -7.12 14.00 -15.52
C MET A 146 -7.53 14.87 -14.30
N GLY A 147 -6.58 15.59 -13.69
CA GLY A 147 -6.83 16.41 -12.50
C GLY A 147 -6.96 15.59 -11.21
N ILE A 148 -6.50 14.32 -11.19
CA ILE A 148 -6.59 13.42 -10.04
C ILE A 148 -5.20 13.27 -9.41
N PRO A 149 -4.97 13.85 -8.22
CA PRO A 149 -3.69 13.75 -7.54
C PRO A 149 -3.45 12.35 -6.98
N THR A 150 -2.17 11.93 -7.01
CA THR A 150 -1.73 10.64 -6.47
C THR A 150 -0.92 10.81 -5.20
N LEU A 151 -1.29 10.07 -4.14
CA LEU A 151 -0.48 9.86 -2.95
C LEU A 151 0.23 8.51 -3.06
N LEU A 152 1.56 8.55 -3.20
CA LEU A 152 2.39 7.36 -3.24
C LEU A 152 2.81 6.95 -1.82
N LEU A 153 2.53 5.70 -1.45
CA LEU A 153 3.04 5.05 -0.25
C LEU A 153 4.15 4.08 -0.66
N GLY A 154 5.40 4.52 -0.50
CA GLY A 154 6.57 3.71 -0.84
C GLY A 154 7.30 3.20 0.39
N TRP A 155 8.19 2.25 0.19
CA TRP A 155 9.04 1.67 1.24
C TRP A 155 10.49 1.55 0.80
N ASN A 156 11.39 1.89 1.71
CA ASN A 156 12.81 1.64 1.55
C ASN A 156 13.30 0.82 2.73
N PHE A 157 14.01 -0.28 2.48
CA PHE A 157 14.62 -1.10 3.52
C PHE A 157 15.80 -1.89 2.96
N ALA A 158 16.67 -2.32 3.85
CA ALA A 158 17.76 -3.21 3.53
C ALA A 158 17.88 -4.27 4.62
N PHE A 159 18.25 -5.48 4.25
CA PHE A 159 18.49 -6.59 5.17
C PHE A 159 19.49 -7.56 4.57
N GLU A 160 20.13 -8.32 5.44
CA GLU A 160 21.04 -9.37 5.04
C GLU A 160 20.30 -10.71 4.89
N ARG A 161 20.53 -11.39 3.77
CA ARG A 161 19.99 -12.72 3.48
C ARG A 161 21.09 -13.58 2.85
N ASN A 162 21.43 -14.71 3.47
CA ASN A 162 22.47 -15.62 2.99
C ASN A 162 23.80 -14.90 2.71
N ASN A 163 24.28 -14.07 3.61
CA ASN A 163 25.48 -13.23 3.50
C ASN A 163 25.47 -12.23 2.30
N HIS A 164 24.28 -11.89 1.80
CA HIS A 164 24.12 -10.87 0.77
C HIS A 164 23.17 -9.79 1.25
N TRP A 165 23.53 -8.52 0.99
CA TRP A 165 22.66 -7.39 1.25
C TRP A 165 21.56 -7.29 0.17
N VAL A 166 20.33 -7.33 0.61
CA VAL A 166 19.15 -7.04 -0.21
C VAL A 166 18.73 -5.61 0.05
N HIS A 167 18.72 -4.80 -1.00
CA HIS A 167 18.23 -3.42 -0.94
C HIS A 167 16.90 -3.33 -1.68
N TRP A 168 15.92 -2.74 -1.01
CA TRP A 168 14.62 -2.46 -1.56
C TRP A 168 14.34 -0.97 -1.48
N LYS A 169 14.04 -0.35 -2.63
CA LYS A 169 13.84 1.11 -2.70
C LYS A 169 12.67 1.43 -3.58
N THR A 170 11.94 2.45 -3.19
CA THR A 170 10.95 3.09 -4.05
C THR A 170 11.66 3.76 -5.22
N ASP A 171 11.17 3.49 -6.41
CA ASP A 171 11.71 4.08 -7.64
C ASP A 171 11.62 5.62 -7.62
N GLY A 172 12.68 6.27 -8.11
CA GLY A 172 12.78 7.73 -8.11
C GLY A 172 11.78 8.41 -9.04
N LEU A 173 11.61 7.88 -10.27
CA LEU A 173 10.66 8.43 -11.24
C LEU A 173 9.23 8.32 -10.73
N LEU A 174 8.87 7.16 -10.17
CA LEU A 174 7.54 6.97 -9.60
C LEU A 174 7.25 7.98 -8.47
N ARG A 175 8.24 8.24 -7.63
CA ARG A 175 8.14 9.24 -6.55
C ARG A 175 7.97 10.65 -7.12
N ASP A 176 8.80 11.01 -8.09
CA ASP A 176 8.87 12.38 -8.62
C ASP A 176 7.62 12.74 -9.46
N HIS A 177 6.94 11.74 -10.04
CA HIS A 177 5.68 11.89 -10.77
C HIS A 177 4.43 11.87 -9.88
N SER A 178 4.56 11.52 -8.61
CA SER A 178 3.45 11.50 -7.66
C SER A 178 3.26 12.85 -6.99
N ALA A 179 2.01 13.32 -6.86
CA ALA A 179 1.71 14.60 -6.22
C ALA A 179 2.20 14.67 -4.78
N TYR A 180 2.13 13.53 -4.07
CA TYR A 180 2.63 13.38 -2.71
C TYR A 180 3.32 12.02 -2.56
N TYR A 181 4.41 11.99 -1.80
CA TYR A 181 5.14 10.78 -1.45
C TYR A 181 5.30 10.66 0.06
N ILE A 182 5.04 9.47 0.60
CA ILE A 182 5.31 9.14 1.98
C ILE A 182 6.22 7.92 2.04
N ALA A 183 7.38 8.08 2.68
CA ALA A 183 8.30 7.02 3.02
C ALA A 183 7.74 6.25 4.22
N MET A 184 7.09 5.12 3.96
CA MET A 184 6.35 4.36 4.97
C MET A 184 7.23 3.73 6.03
N GLU A 185 8.50 3.46 5.74
CA GLU A 185 9.47 3.03 6.75
C GLU A 185 9.62 4.05 7.87
N ASN A 186 9.55 5.34 7.58
CA ASN A 186 9.62 6.39 8.59
C ASN A 186 8.38 6.40 9.50
N VAL A 187 7.22 6.00 8.96
CA VAL A 187 5.98 5.86 9.73
C VAL A 187 5.99 4.57 10.54
N ALA A 188 6.38 3.47 9.88
CA ALA A 188 6.40 2.14 10.48
C ALA A 188 7.40 2.02 11.63
N ASN A 189 8.58 2.65 11.51
CA ASN A 189 9.68 2.51 12.46
C ASN A 189 9.61 3.51 13.62
N ARG A 190 8.67 4.43 13.67
CA ARG A 190 8.49 5.32 14.82
C ARG A 190 8.22 4.53 16.10
N ASN A 191 9.01 4.77 17.11
CA ASN A 191 8.90 4.18 18.43
C ASN A 191 8.67 5.27 19.49
N PRO A 192 7.72 5.09 20.41
CA PRO A 192 6.38 4.52 20.29
C PRO A 192 5.44 5.44 19.49
N PRO A 193 4.21 5.06 19.16
CA PRO A 193 3.25 6.01 18.62
C PRO A 193 3.10 7.18 19.59
N SER A 194 3.40 8.39 19.12
CA SER A 194 3.49 9.60 19.97
C SER A 194 2.12 10.16 20.35
N SER A 195 1.03 9.56 19.86
CA SER A 195 -0.34 9.95 20.21
C SER A 195 -1.33 8.79 20.04
N LEU A 196 -2.44 8.84 20.76
CA LEU A 196 -3.58 7.91 20.64
C LEU A 196 -4.22 7.89 19.23
N SER A 197 -3.81 8.79 18.33
CA SER A 197 -4.25 8.87 16.93
C SER A 197 -3.37 8.08 15.96
N ASP A 198 -2.24 7.54 16.41
CA ASP A 198 -1.36 6.76 15.54
C ASP A 198 -1.88 5.33 15.43
N VAL A 199 -2.62 5.08 14.35
CA VAL A 199 -3.10 3.75 14.00
C VAL A 199 -1.92 2.81 13.85
N SER A 200 -1.94 1.67 14.55
CA SER A 200 -0.89 0.67 14.43
C SER A 200 -0.84 0.13 13.00
N LEU A 201 0.34 0.17 12.39
CA LEU A 201 0.58 -0.47 11.09
C LEU A 201 0.91 -1.96 11.21
N PHE A 202 1.02 -2.47 12.44
CA PHE A 202 1.42 -3.84 12.73
C PHE A 202 0.45 -4.55 13.66
N LYS A 203 0.28 -5.84 13.43
CA LYS A 203 -0.43 -6.73 14.34
C LYS A 203 0.45 -7.03 15.55
N ASN A 204 -0.14 -6.95 16.75
CA ASN A 204 0.51 -7.40 17.99
C ASN A 204 1.97 -6.93 18.12
N ARG A 205 2.21 -5.64 17.97
CA ARG A 205 3.54 -5.07 18.20
C ARG A 205 3.93 -5.36 19.65
N ARG A 206 4.82 -6.34 19.87
CA ARG A 206 5.47 -6.51 21.16
C ARG A 206 6.35 -5.28 21.39
N PRO A 207 6.34 -4.65 22.58
CA PRO A 207 7.35 -3.65 22.89
C PRO A 207 8.70 -4.31 22.70
N GLY A 208 9.44 -3.85 21.68
CA GLY A 208 10.80 -4.32 21.46
C GLY A 208 11.64 -4.02 22.68
N PRO A 209 12.70 -4.81 22.95
CA PRO A 209 13.67 -4.43 23.95
C PRO A 209 14.14 -3.00 23.63
N SER A 210 14.16 -2.14 24.63
CA SER A 210 14.67 -0.77 24.51
C SER A 210 16.01 -0.83 23.78
N VAL A 211 16.07 -0.19 22.62
CA VAL A 211 17.31 -0.07 21.84
C VAL A 211 18.31 0.63 22.75
N LEU A 212 19.27 -0.14 23.25
CA LEU A 212 20.43 0.42 23.90
C LEU A 212 21.10 1.38 22.91
N GLN A 213 21.03 2.66 23.19
CA GLN A 213 21.82 3.66 22.50
C GLN A 213 23.30 3.29 22.69
N PHE A 214 23.92 2.78 21.64
CA PHE A 214 25.38 2.76 21.59
C PHE A 214 25.82 4.20 21.30
N ASN A 215 26.45 4.78 22.32
CA ASN A 215 27.21 6.01 22.20
C ASN A 215 28.40 5.85 21.25
#